data_fc158a4a063b6a7cfb41d03b22cd4f9b
#
_entry.id   fc158a4a063b6a7cfb41d03b22cd4f9b
#
_cell.length_a   1.000
_cell.length_b   1.000
_cell.length_c   1.000
_cell.angle_alpha   90.00
_cell.angle_beta   90.00
_cell.angle_gamma   90.00
#
_symmetry.space_group_name_H-M   'P 1'
#
loop_
_entity.id
_entity.type
_entity.pdbx_description
1 polymer ?
#
loop_
_entity_poly.entity_id
_entity_poly.type
_entity_poly.pdbx_seq_one_letter_code
_entity_poly.pdbx_strand_id
1 'polypeptide(L)'
;MDYYKTLGVNKNASPDEIKKAYRKLAGQHHPDKGGDTATFQKIQEAYETLSDPQKKQQFDNPNPFGGMHFGHPGQQPFGGSPFSFQFNQHAFDINDIFGGMFNHPGQNRQAQKPQYRTTVAVTLEQVYNGDEQTLQFNDMGNNSTVKIQIPKSVENGTTLKYDNLLKDAILFIDFRILPHQRFQRNGFDLISEQDISVLDLIVGTTFKFVTISGKSLDVLVRPQTGPNSTLRIVGEGLPKQQGYGDQMIVLKPQMPDIIDTRIIDAIKASN
;
A
#
# COMPACT_ATOMS: atom_id res chain seq x y z
N MET A 1 -25.27 -24.35 23.87
CA MET A 1 -25.73 -23.87 22.56
C MET A 1 -25.68 -25.02 21.58
N ASP A 2 -26.65 -25.19 20.70
CA ASP A 2 -26.66 -26.30 19.72
C ASP A 2 -26.15 -25.74 18.37
N TYR A 3 -24.90 -25.98 18.08
CA TYR A 3 -24.22 -25.46 16.89
C TYR A 3 -24.79 -26.00 15.58
N TYR A 4 -25.34 -27.24 15.59
CA TYR A 4 -26.03 -27.80 14.42
C TYR A 4 -27.30 -27.02 14.08
N LYS A 5 -28.07 -26.61 15.09
CA LYS A 5 -29.25 -25.77 14.90
C LYS A 5 -28.88 -24.36 14.45
N THR A 6 -27.77 -23.82 14.96
CA THR A 6 -27.29 -22.48 14.55
C THR A 6 -26.94 -22.44 13.08
N LEU A 7 -26.32 -23.48 12.54
CA LEU A 7 -26.03 -23.59 11.10
C LEU A 7 -27.19 -24.16 10.27
N GLY A 8 -28.26 -24.65 10.91
CA GLY A 8 -29.40 -25.25 10.22
C GLY A 8 -29.05 -26.57 9.51
N VAL A 9 -28.14 -27.35 10.08
CA VAL A 9 -27.69 -28.64 9.53
C VAL A 9 -28.00 -29.80 10.47
N ASN A 10 -28.01 -31.02 9.95
CA ASN A 10 -28.19 -32.24 10.76
C ASN A 10 -26.89 -32.56 11.52
N LYS A 11 -27.00 -33.27 12.67
CA LYS A 11 -25.82 -33.76 13.43
C LYS A 11 -24.88 -34.63 12.60
N ASN A 12 -25.43 -35.36 11.63
CA ASN A 12 -24.67 -36.22 10.71
C ASN A 12 -24.22 -35.48 9.44
N ALA A 13 -24.31 -34.15 9.39
CA ALA A 13 -23.91 -33.38 8.23
C ALA A 13 -22.42 -33.54 7.89
N SER A 14 -22.15 -33.72 6.62
CA SER A 14 -20.80 -33.80 6.08
C SER A 14 -20.08 -32.46 6.23
N PRO A 15 -18.73 -32.42 6.23
CA PRO A 15 -17.97 -31.17 6.27
C PRO A 15 -18.36 -30.20 5.14
N ASP A 16 -18.72 -30.70 3.97
CA ASP A 16 -19.14 -29.87 2.84
C ASP A 16 -20.53 -29.24 3.07
N GLU A 17 -21.46 -29.96 3.70
CA GLU A 17 -22.77 -29.42 4.07
C GLU A 17 -22.65 -28.35 5.13
N ILE A 18 -21.82 -28.55 6.16
CA ILE A 18 -21.51 -27.56 7.19
C ILE A 18 -20.92 -26.28 6.56
N LYS A 19 -19.97 -26.45 5.66
CA LYS A 19 -19.34 -25.36 4.92
C LYS A 19 -20.32 -24.58 4.04
N LYS A 20 -21.19 -25.28 3.34
CA LYS A 20 -22.22 -24.69 2.48
C LYS A 20 -23.26 -23.89 3.30
N ALA A 21 -23.69 -24.43 4.43
CA ALA A 21 -24.61 -23.77 5.35
C ALA A 21 -23.99 -22.49 5.94
N TYR A 22 -22.74 -22.57 6.40
CA TYR A 22 -22.02 -21.41 6.89
C TYR A 22 -21.90 -20.29 5.85
N ARG A 23 -21.46 -20.60 4.62
CA ARG A 23 -21.35 -19.59 3.54
C ARG A 23 -22.67 -18.87 3.27
N LYS A 24 -23.77 -19.61 3.28
CA LYS A 24 -25.11 -19.04 3.07
C LYS A 24 -25.49 -18.09 4.19
N LEU A 25 -25.33 -18.51 5.45
CA LEU A 25 -25.71 -17.72 6.62
C LEU A 25 -24.77 -16.54 6.84
N ALA A 26 -23.47 -16.71 6.63
CA ALA A 26 -22.47 -15.63 6.71
C ALA A 26 -22.75 -14.53 5.67
N GLY A 27 -23.15 -14.91 4.45
CA GLY A 27 -23.53 -13.94 3.43
C GLY A 27 -24.84 -13.16 3.72
N GLN A 28 -25.76 -13.80 4.47
CA GLN A 28 -27.05 -13.19 4.86
C GLN A 28 -26.90 -12.25 6.08
N HIS A 29 -26.01 -12.60 7.03
CA HIS A 29 -25.85 -11.88 8.29
C HIS A 29 -24.55 -11.07 8.36
N HIS A 30 -23.91 -10.79 7.20
CA HIS A 30 -22.69 -10.02 7.17
C HIS A 30 -22.92 -8.58 7.66
N PRO A 31 -22.06 -8.05 8.55
CA PRO A 31 -22.21 -6.68 9.08
C PRO A 31 -22.29 -5.60 7.99
N ASP A 32 -21.48 -5.71 6.92
CA ASP A 32 -21.47 -4.75 5.80
C ASP A 32 -22.75 -4.76 4.95
N LYS A 33 -23.60 -5.81 5.12
CA LYS A 33 -24.90 -5.92 4.44
C LYS A 33 -26.07 -5.64 5.38
N GLY A 34 -25.80 -5.03 6.55
CA GLY A 34 -26.82 -4.71 7.54
C GLY A 34 -27.26 -5.90 8.39
N GLY A 35 -26.48 -7.00 8.41
CA GLY A 35 -26.75 -8.15 9.26
C GLY A 35 -26.42 -7.91 10.74
N ASP A 36 -27.12 -8.68 11.61
CA ASP A 36 -26.89 -8.60 13.06
C ASP A 36 -25.57 -9.24 13.47
N THR A 37 -24.67 -8.42 14.06
CA THR A 37 -23.33 -8.82 14.50
C THR A 37 -23.37 -9.98 15.51
N ALA A 38 -24.35 -9.99 16.43
CA ALA A 38 -24.44 -11.05 17.42
C ALA A 38 -24.85 -12.41 16.79
N THR A 39 -25.71 -12.38 15.79
CA THR A 39 -26.09 -13.58 15.01
C THR A 39 -24.91 -14.05 14.15
N PHE A 40 -24.17 -13.15 13.53
CA PHE A 40 -22.98 -13.49 12.76
C PHE A 40 -21.92 -14.18 13.62
N GLN A 41 -21.64 -13.67 14.81
CA GLN A 41 -20.70 -14.28 15.78
C GLN A 41 -21.11 -15.71 16.17
N LYS A 42 -22.39 -15.95 16.41
CA LYS A 42 -22.90 -17.30 16.73
C LYS A 42 -22.76 -18.27 15.56
N ILE A 43 -22.96 -17.81 14.32
CA ILE A 43 -22.79 -18.60 13.11
C ILE A 43 -21.30 -18.94 12.93
N GLN A 44 -20.40 -18.01 13.21
CA GLN A 44 -18.97 -18.20 13.12
C GLN A 44 -18.47 -19.21 14.18
N GLU A 45 -18.88 -19.07 15.43
CA GLU A 45 -18.52 -19.98 16.52
C GLU A 45 -19.04 -21.42 16.24
N ALA A 46 -20.25 -21.55 15.74
CA ALA A 46 -20.81 -22.83 15.36
C ALA A 46 -20.02 -23.51 14.23
N TYR A 47 -19.61 -22.76 13.22
CA TYR A 47 -18.79 -23.26 12.14
C TYR A 47 -17.38 -23.65 12.62
N GLU A 48 -16.75 -22.84 13.42
CA GLU A 48 -15.41 -23.10 13.98
C GLU A 48 -15.36 -24.40 14.79
N THR A 49 -16.43 -24.68 15.52
CA THR A 49 -16.52 -25.92 16.32
C THR A 49 -16.85 -27.14 15.45
N LEU A 50 -17.73 -27.03 14.48
CA LEU A 50 -18.20 -28.16 13.69
C LEU A 50 -17.35 -28.49 12.46
N SER A 51 -16.52 -27.55 12.00
CA SER A 51 -15.62 -27.75 10.86
C SER A 51 -14.35 -28.51 11.21
N ASP A 52 -13.92 -28.46 12.46
CA ASP A 52 -12.75 -29.19 12.98
C ASP A 52 -13.19 -30.55 13.52
N PRO A 53 -12.67 -31.69 12.99
CA PRO A 53 -13.03 -33.01 13.45
C PRO A 53 -12.77 -33.25 14.95
N GLN A 54 -11.71 -32.66 15.51
CA GLN A 54 -11.36 -32.82 16.91
C GLN A 54 -12.31 -32.02 17.81
N LYS A 55 -12.60 -30.76 17.45
CA LYS A 55 -13.54 -29.91 18.18
C LYS A 55 -14.98 -30.47 18.08
N LYS A 56 -15.36 -30.93 16.90
CA LYS A 56 -16.65 -31.60 16.68
C LYS A 56 -16.79 -32.85 17.56
N GLN A 57 -15.76 -33.69 17.64
CA GLN A 57 -15.77 -34.90 18.48
C GLN A 57 -15.84 -34.56 19.96
N GLN A 58 -15.16 -33.51 20.42
CA GLN A 58 -15.26 -33.00 21.81
C GLN A 58 -16.64 -32.42 22.10
N PHE A 59 -17.25 -31.73 21.14
CA PHE A 59 -18.59 -31.19 21.30
C PHE A 59 -19.67 -32.29 21.29
N ASP A 60 -19.52 -33.31 20.45
CA ASP A 60 -20.46 -34.42 20.35
C ASP A 60 -20.33 -35.42 21.50
N ASN A 61 -19.14 -35.60 22.05
CA ASN A 61 -18.83 -36.44 23.19
C ASN A 61 -18.11 -35.64 24.31
N PRO A 62 -18.82 -34.82 25.07
CA PRO A 62 -18.23 -34.16 26.22
C PRO A 62 -17.84 -35.20 27.26
N ASN A 63 -16.57 -35.60 27.26
CA ASN A 63 -16.04 -36.56 28.24
C ASN A 63 -15.90 -35.88 29.60
N PRO A 64 -16.67 -36.22 30.65
CA PRO A 64 -16.59 -35.56 31.95
C PRO A 64 -15.30 -35.86 32.72
N PHE A 65 -14.42 -36.75 32.20
CA PHE A 65 -13.25 -37.29 32.93
C PHE A 65 -11.92 -37.20 32.17
N GLY A 66 -11.76 -36.29 31.23
CA GLY A 66 -10.54 -36.15 30.41
C GLY A 66 -9.60 -35.02 30.86
N GLY A 67 -9.42 -34.84 32.13
CA GLY A 67 -8.37 -33.96 32.66
C GLY A 67 -7.09 -34.74 32.92
N MET A 68 -6.23 -34.97 31.92
CA MET A 68 -4.84 -35.33 32.20
C MET A 68 -3.93 -34.27 31.59
N HIS A 69 -3.46 -33.42 32.49
CA HIS A 69 -2.31 -32.55 32.36
C HIS A 69 -1.08 -33.34 31.89
N PHE A 70 -0.46 -32.86 30.80
CA PHE A 70 0.99 -32.94 30.75
C PHE A 70 1.53 -31.58 31.20
N GLY A 71 1.92 -31.54 32.47
CA GLY A 71 2.47 -30.36 33.09
C GLY A 71 3.89 -30.08 32.63
N HIS A 72 4.13 -28.81 32.31
CA HIS A 72 5.43 -28.19 32.47
C HIS A 72 5.37 -27.39 33.79
N PRO A 73 6.35 -27.50 34.70
CA PRO A 73 6.33 -26.80 35.96
C PRO A 73 6.81 -25.37 35.80
N GLY A 74 5.90 -24.43 36.01
CA GLY A 74 6.24 -23.02 36.17
C GLY A 74 5.43 -22.02 35.35
N GLN A 75 4.14 -21.83 35.73
CA GLN A 75 3.51 -20.51 35.66
C GLN A 75 2.10 -20.55 36.26
N GLN A 76 1.80 -19.52 37.03
CA GLN A 76 0.65 -19.35 37.93
C GLN A 76 -0.69 -19.34 37.19
N PRO A 77 -1.83 -19.69 37.83
CA PRO A 77 -3.15 -19.72 37.24
C PRO A 77 -3.74 -18.32 37.22
N PHE A 78 -3.81 -17.72 36.04
CA PHE A 78 -4.68 -16.58 35.77
C PHE A 78 -5.91 -17.09 35.02
N GLY A 79 -7.05 -17.03 35.70
CA GLY A 79 -8.37 -17.30 35.11
C GLY A 79 -8.71 -16.26 34.07
N GLY A 80 -8.85 -16.68 32.82
CA GLY A 80 -9.30 -15.86 31.70
C GLY A 80 -9.62 -16.76 30.53
N SER A 81 -10.83 -16.67 30.00
CA SER A 81 -11.28 -17.39 28.80
C SER A 81 -10.29 -17.22 27.66
N PRO A 82 -9.95 -18.32 26.92
CA PRO A 82 -8.89 -18.28 25.91
C PRO A 82 -9.24 -17.59 24.58
N PHE A 83 -10.30 -16.82 24.49
CA PHE A 83 -10.71 -16.18 23.25
C PHE A 83 -11.29 -14.78 23.47
N SER A 84 -10.45 -13.80 23.78
CA SER A 84 -10.79 -12.41 23.52
C SER A 84 -10.11 -11.98 22.23
N PHE A 85 -10.80 -12.13 21.11
CA PHE A 85 -10.42 -11.45 19.85
C PHE A 85 -10.77 -9.97 19.99
N GLN A 86 -9.74 -9.15 20.15
CA GLN A 86 -9.84 -7.71 20.06
C GLN A 86 -10.12 -7.36 18.60
N PHE A 87 -11.36 -6.98 18.33
CA PHE A 87 -11.85 -6.56 17.03
C PHE A 87 -11.19 -5.22 16.65
N ASN A 88 -10.13 -5.28 15.85
CA ASN A 88 -9.58 -4.10 15.21
C ASN A 88 -10.29 -3.92 13.86
N GLN A 89 -10.93 -2.76 13.70
CA GLN A 89 -11.74 -2.32 12.56
C GLN A 89 -10.87 -2.09 11.29
N HIS A 90 -10.28 -3.16 10.74
CA HIS A 90 -9.67 -3.10 9.41
C HIS A 90 -10.18 -4.31 8.62
N ALA A 91 -10.70 -4.04 7.43
CA ALA A 91 -11.30 -4.97 6.50
C ALA A 91 -10.53 -6.30 6.40
N PHE A 92 -11.07 -7.35 7.02
CA PHE A 92 -10.58 -8.71 6.87
C PHE A 92 -11.15 -9.28 5.57
N ASP A 93 -10.25 -9.54 4.62
CA ASP A 93 -10.59 -10.31 3.43
C ASP A 93 -10.89 -11.75 3.84
N ILE A 94 -12.14 -12.18 3.61
CA ILE A 94 -12.62 -13.55 3.89
C ILE A 94 -11.75 -14.61 3.19
N ASN A 95 -11.08 -14.26 2.09
CA ASN A 95 -10.16 -15.13 1.37
C ASN A 95 -8.88 -15.44 2.17
N ASP A 96 -8.39 -14.53 3.00
CA ASP A 96 -7.20 -14.75 3.83
C ASP A 96 -7.47 -15.70 5.00
N ILE A 97 -8.69 -15.65 5.58
CA ILE A 97 -9.11 -16.59 6.63
C ILE A 97 -9.31 -17.99 6.06
N PHE A 98 -9.85 -18.10 4.85
CA PHE A 98 -10.08 -19.40 4.21
C PHE A 98 -8.83 -20.01 3.58
N GLY A 99 -7.85 -19.21 3.17
CA GLY A 99 -6.58 -19.70 2.60
C GLY A 99 -5.67 -20.37 3.64
N GLY A 100 -5.73 -19.92 4.90
CA GLY A 100 -4.87 -20.41 5.98
C GLY A 100 -5.40 -21.64 6.75
N MET A 101 -6.72 -21.88 6.75
CA MET A 101 -7.34 -22.85 7.66
C MET A 101 -7.64 -24.23 7.04
N PHE A 102 -7.54 -24.38 5.70
CA PHE A 102 -7.80 -25.63 4.99
C PHE A 102 -6.55 -26.29 4.42
N ASN A 103 -5.42 -26.20 5.10
CA ASN A 103 -4.27 -27.01 4.74
C ASN A 103 -4.44 -28.40 5.36
N HIS A 104 -4.94 -29.35 4.58
CA HIS A 104 -5.04 -30.76 4.95
C HIS A 104 -3.67 -31.31 5.38
N PRO A 105 -3.55 -32.04 6.50
CA PRO A 105 -2.31 -32.73 6.89
C PRO A 105 -2.17 -34.01 6.03
N GLY A 106 -1.82 -33.85 4.76
CA GLY A 106 -1.68 -34.99 3.86
C GLY A 106 -1.17 -34.69 2.48
N GLN A 107 -1.05 -33.43 2.08
CA GLN A 107 -0.38 -33.07 0.83
C GLN A 107 0.93 -32.38 1.11
N ASN A 108 2.03 -32.94 0.60
CA ASN A 108 3.36 -32.39 0.49
C ASN A 108 3.43 -30.90 0.87
N ARG A 109 3.87 -30.60 2.10
CA ARG A 109 4.38 -29.28 2.43
C ARG A 109 5.55 -29.04 1.48
N GLN A 110 5.29 -28.51 0.31
CA GLN A 110 6.33 -27.76 -0.37
C GLN A 110 6.77 -26.74 0.67
N ALA A 111 7.99 -26.87 1.14
CA ALA A 111 8.59 -25.96 2.11
C ALA A 111 8.33 -24.56 1.58
N GLN A 112 7.49 -23.78 2.30
CA GLN A 112 7.21 -22.41 1.93
C GLN A 112 8.56 -21.70 1.90
N LYS A 113 8.91 -21.18 0.73
CA LYS A 113 10.15 -20.44 0.58
C LYS A 113 10.21 -19.31 1.61
N PRO A 114 11.32 -19.11 2.31
CA PRO A 114 11.47 -18.00 3.23
C PRO A 114 11.17 -16.67 2.51
N GLN A 115 10.49 -15.77 3.22
CA GLN A 115 10.07 -14.48 2.68
C GLN A 115 10.88 -13.38 3.36
N TYR A 116 11.52 -12.55 2.56
CA TYR A 116 12.26 -11.37 3.01
C TYR A 116 11.53 -10.13 2.54
N ARG A 117 11.53 -9.09 3.38
CA ARG A 117 10.95 -7.79 3.03
C ARG A 117 11.98 -6.70 3.29
N THR A 118 12.14 -5.80 2.33
CA THR A 118 13.05 -4.66 2.45
C THR A 118 12.44 -3.42 1.85
N THR A 119 12.86 -2.25 2.33
CA THR A 119 12.46 -0.96 1.78
C THR A 119 13.62 -0.37 0.99
N VAL A 120 13.35 0.06 -0.23
CA VAL A 120 14.32 0.69 -1.12
C VAL A 120 13.94 2.14 -1.33
N ALA A 121 14.83 3.05 -0.93
CA ALA A 121 14.69 4.48 -1.19
C ALA A 121 15.16 4.77 -2.62
N VAL A 122 14.33 5.43 -3.41
CA VAL A 122 14.60 5.78 -4.82
C VAL A 122 14.41 7.28 -5.05
N THR A 123 15.21 7.88 -5.93
CA THR A 123 15.03 9.26 -6.33
C THR A 123 13.97 9.39 -7.44
N LEU A 124 13.50 10.61 -7.66
CA LEU A 124 12.51 10.87 -8.70
C LEU A 124 13.08 10.64 -10.11
N GLU A 125 14.37 10.88 -10.31
CA GLU A 125 15.10 10.60 -11.55
C GLU A 125 15.19 9.09 -11.82
N GLN A 126 15.46 8.28 -10.79
CA GLN A 126 15.49 6.83 -10.92
C GLN A 126 14.10 6.29 -11.29
N VAL A 127 13.04 6.88 -10.73
CA VAL A 127 11.65 6.56 -11.08
C VAL A 127 11.32 6.97 -12.52
N TYR A 128 11.89 8.09 -12.99
CA TYR A 128 11.73 8.54 -14.37
C TYR A 128 12.44 7.61 -15.35
N ASN A 129 13.69 7.27 -15.10
CA ASN A 129 14.53 6.46 -15.98
C ASN A 129 14.16 4.98 -15.95
N GLY A 130 13.73 4.46 -14.79
CA GLY A 130 13.58 3.04 -14.54
C GLY A 130 14.96 2.37 -14.37
N ASP A 131 15.77 2.90 -13.46
CA ASP A 131 17.15 2.47 -13.26
C ASP A 131 17.26 1.12 -12.57
N GLU A 132 18.42 0.49 -12.67
CA GLU A 132 18.79 -0.68 -11.86
C GLU A 132 19.42 -0.22 -10.54
N GLN A 133 19.06 -0.89 -9.45
CA GLN A 133 19.70 -0.70 -8.15
C GLN A 133 20.23 -2.02 -7.61
N THR A 134 21.44 -1.97 -7.05
CA THR A 134 22.07 -3.12 -6.43
C THR A 134 21.82 -3.11 -4.92
N LEU A 135 21.22 -4.20 -4.41
CA LEU A 135 20.96 -4.39 -2.99
C LEU A 135 21.90 -5.45 -2.43
N GLN A 136 22.41 -5.22 -1.22
CA GLN A 136 23.18 -6.19 -0.47
C GLN A 136 22.29 -6.78 0.63
N PHE A 137 22.21 -8.10 0.67
CA PHE A 137 21.52 -8.85 1.70
C PHE A 137 22.52 -9.70 2.47
N ASN A 138 22.39 -9.68 3.78
CA ASN A 138 23.10 -10.61 4.65
C ASN A 138 22.10 -11.72 5.04
N ASP A 139 22.27 -12.90 4.47
CA ASP A 139 21.47 -14.06 4.81
C ASP A 139 22.33 -15.04 5.61
N MET A 140 22.10 -15.11 6.90
CA MET A 140 22.80 -16.02 7.86
C MET A 140 24.32 -16.06 7.68
N GLY A 141 24.96 -14.90 7.41
CA GLY A 141 26.41 -14.79 7.24
C GLY A 141 26.89 -14.87 5.78
N ASN A 142 26.00 -15.10 4.82
CA ASN A 142 26.31 -15.00 3.40
C ASN A 142 25.85 -13.63 2.86
N ASN A 143 26.81 -12.83 2.40
CA ASN A 143 26.49 -11.57 1.69
C ASN A 143 26.09 -11.90 0.25
N SER A 144 24.81 -11.74 -0.03
CA SER A 144 24.27 -11.86 -1.39
C SER A 144 24.02 -10.47 -1.98
N THR A 145 24.42 -10.29 -3.22
CA THR A 145 24.21 -9.04 -3.98
C THR A 145 23.14 -9.31 -5.04
N VAL A 146 22.09 -8.51 -5.03
CA VAL A 146 20.93 -8.66 -5.91
C VAL A 146 20.72 -7.37 -6.68
N LYS A 147 20.54 -7.46 -7.99
CA LYS A 147 20.15 -6.35 -8.84
C LYS A 147 18.64 -6.34 -9.00
N ILE A 148 18.04 -5.21 -8.76
CA ILE A 148 16.61 -4.97 -8.95
C ILE A 148 16.39 -3.90 -10.00
N GLN A 149 15.36 -4.08 -10.82
CA GLN A 149 14.90 -3.07 -11.75
C GLN A 149 13.87 -2.19 -11.03
N ILE A 150 14.09 -0.87 -10.98
CA ILE A 150 13.11 0.10 -10.52
C ILE A 150 12.10 0.30 -11.65
N PRO A 151 10.81 0.01 -11.46
CA PRO A 151 9.83 0.25 -12.51
C PRO A 151 9.67 1.74 -12.77
N LYS A 152 9.55 2.11 -14.05
CA LYS A 152 9.24 3.50 -14.41
C LYS A 152 7.95 3.93 -13.76
N SER A 153 7.95 5.13 -13.23
CA SER A 153 6.77 5.74 -12.57
C SER A 153 6.17 4.94 -11.43
N VAL A 154 6.97 4.05 -10.79
CA VAL A 154 6.53 3.36 -9.57
C VAL A 154 5.96 4.35 -8.57
N GLU A 155 4.87 3.99 -7.88
CA GLU A 155 4.26 4.85 -6.88
C GLU A 155 4.92 4.67 -5.51
N ASN A 156 4.88 5.72 -4.69
CA ASN A 156 5.40 5.66 -3.33
C ASN A 156 4.63 4.64 -2.51
N GLY A 157 5.34 3.71 -1.85
CA GLY A 157 4.75 2.63 -1.07
C GLY A 157 4.35 1.39 -1.89
N THR A 158 4.64 1.35 -3.20
CA THR A 158 4.41 0.15 -4.01
C THR A 158 5.28 -1.00 -3.51
N THR A 159 4.68 -2.15 -3.27
CA THR A 159 5.38 -3.40 -2.96
C THR A 159 5.45 -4.29 -4.19
N LEU A 160 6.65 -4.69 -4.58
CA LEU A 160 6.85 -5.69 -5.64
C LEU A 160 7.41 -6.99 -5.07
N LYS A 161 6.91 -8.10 -5.61
CA LYS A 161 7.33 -9.46 -5.27
C LYS A 161 8.31 -9.98 -6.31
N TYR A 162 9.43 -10.51 -5.84
CA TYR A 162 10.46 -11.12 -6.67
C TYR A 162 10.71 -12.56 -6.21
N ASP A 163 10.35 -13.53 -7.05
CA ASP A 163 10.41 -14.96 -6.71
C ASP A 163 11.76 -15.61 -7.01
N ASN A 164 12.63 -14.99 -7.81
CA ASN A 164 13.85 -15.60 -8.34
C ASN A 164 15.13 -14.81 -8.09
N LEU A 165 15.09 -13.75 -7.29
CA LEU A 165 16.27 -12.92 -7.00
C LEU A 165 17.16 -13.53 -5.92
N LEU A 166 16.59 -14.25 -4.97
CA LEU A 166 17.28 -14.99 -3.93
C LEU A 166 17.07 -16.48 -4.17
N LYS A 167 18.11 -17.29 -3.95
CA LYS A 167 18.04 -18.74 -4.08
C LYS A 167 17.06 -19.28 -3.03
N ASP A 168 15.99 -19.93 -3.50
CA ASP A 168 14.96 -20.56 -2.67
C ASP A 168 14.22 -19.62 -1.71
N ALA A 169 14.16 -18.31 -1.99
CA ALA A 169 13.45 -17.33 -1.18
C ALA A 169 12.62 -16.37 -2.05
N ILE A 170 11.64 -15.73 -1.41
CA ILE A 170 10.81 -14.69 -2.00
C ILE A 170 11.21 -13.35 -1.40
N LEU A 171 11.48 -12.35 -2.23
CA LEU A 171 11.81 -11.01 -1.80
C LEU A 171 10.67 -10.05 -2.11
N PHE A 172 10.17 -9.37 -1.08
CA PHE A 172 9.25 -8.24 -1.20
C PHE A 172 10.02 -6.93 -1.05
N ILE A 173 9.86 -6.02 -2.01
CA ILE A 173 10.51 -4.72 -2.02
C ILE A 173 9.46 -3.63 -1.97
N ASP A 174 9.51 -2.81 -0.92
CA ASP A 174 8.69 -1.62 -0.77
C ASP A 174 9.47 -0.41 -1.30
N PHE A 175 8.97 0.24 -2.35
CA PHE A 175 9.62 1.42 -2.92
C PHE A 175 9.21 2.68 -2.17
N ARG A 176 10.19 3.42 -1.66
CA ARG A 176 9.99 4.73 -1.03
C ARG A 176 10.62 5.82 -1.88
N ILE A 177 9.80 6.70 -2.45
CA ILE A 177 10.29 7.82 -3.25
C ILE A 177 10.75 8.93 -2.31
N LEU A 178 12.02 9.34 -2.48
CA LEU A 178 12.58 10.46 -1.73
C LEU A 178 12.00 11.80 -2.20
N PRO A 179 11.79 12.75 -1.28
CA PRO A 179 11.41 14.11 -1.65
C PRO A 179 12.46 14.72 -2.57
N HIS A 180 12.02 15.36 -3.65
CA HIS A 180 12.89 16.06 -4.57
C HIS A 180 12.89 17.58 -4.28
N GLN A 181 14.06 18.25 -4.41
CA GLN A 181 14.20 19.67 -4.06
C GLN A 181 13.37 20.61 -4.96
N ARG A 182 13.24 20.28 -6.24
CA ARG A 182 12.60 21.12 -7.26
C ARG A 182 11.24 20.62 -7.73
N PHE A 183 11.05 19.31 -7.73
CA PHE A 183 9.87 18.69 -8.31
C PHE A 183 8.99 18.05 -7.25
N GLN A 184 7.72 18.35 -7.32
CA GLN A 184 6.67 17.66 -6.58
C GLN A 184 5.87 16.81 -7.55
N ARG A 185 5.71 15.53 -7.23
CA ARG A 185 4.94 14.59 -8.05
C ARG A 185 3.44 14.73 -7.80
N ASN A 186 2.66 14.80 -8.87
CA ASN A 186 1.21 14.71 -8.85
C ASN A 186 0.76 13.67 -9.90
N GLY A 187 0.59 12.41 -9.48
CA GLY A 187 0.35 11.30 -10.40
C GLY A 187 1.52 11.09 -11.37
N PHE A 188 1.32 11.37 -12.65
CA PHE A 188 2.36 11.36 -13.68
C PHE A 188 2.88 12.76 -14.02
N ASP A 189 2.22 13.80 -13.54
CA ASP A 189 2.65 15.17 -13.76
C ASP A 189 3.65 15.58 -12.67
N LEU A 190 4.50 16.55 -13.03
CA LEU A 190 5.47 17.15 -12.11
C LEU A 190 5.11 18.61 -11.90
N ILE A 191 5.19 19.07 -10.67
CA ILE A 191 4.98 20.47 -10.31
C ILE A 191 6.29 21.01 -9.79
N SER A 192 6.67 22.21 -10.26
CA SER A 192 7.80 22.96 -9.75
C SER A 192 7.44 24.43 -9.58
N GLU A 193 8.17 25.11 -8.74
CA GLU A 193 8.06 26.55 -8.55
C GLU A 193 9.21 27.25 -9.26
N GLN A 194 8.94 28.41 -9.86
CA GLN A 194 9.92 29.27 -10.50
C GLN A 194 9.73 30.68 -9.99
N ASP A 195 10.75 31.20 -9.32
CA ASP A 195 10.80 32.62 -8.94
C ASP A 195 10.98 33.48 -10.18
N ILE A 196 10.20 34.54 -10.26
CA ILE A 196 10.20 35.48 -11.39
C ILE A 196 9.95 36.90 -10.88
N SER A 197 10.61 37.86 -11.48
CA SER A 197 10.35 39.27 -11.16
C SER A 197 8.94 39.71 -11.54
N VAL A 198 8.29 40.47 -10.69
CA VAL A 198 7.01 41.12 -11.03
C VAL A 198 7.11 41.92 -12.32
N LEU A 199 8.25 42.60 -12.56
CA LEU A 199 8.48 43.34 -13.79
C LEU A 199 8.51 42.44 -15.01
N ASP A 200 9.12 41.24 -14.90
CA ASP A 200 9.15 40.25 -15.97
C ASP A 200 7.76 39.68 -16.28
N LEU A 201 6.88 39.59 -15.30
CA LEU A 201 5.47 39.22 -15.52
C LEU A 201 4.71 40.29 -16.32
N ILE A 202 5.06 41.57 -16.14
CA ILE A 202 4.43 42.69 -16.85
C ILE A 202 4.91 42.75 -18.31
N VAL A 203 6.24 42.69 -18.52
CA VAL A 203 6.84 42.92 -19.84
C VAL A 203 7.00 41.65 -20.68
N GLY A 204 6.96 40.49 -19.99
CA GLY A 204 7.28 39.20 -20.58
C GLY A 204 8.78 38.92 -20.54
N THR A 205 9.12 37.62 -20.46
CA THR A 205 10.51 37.17 -20.41
C THR A 205 10.65 35.73 -20.90
N THR A 206 11.87 35.27 -21.06
CA THR A 206 12.17 33.87 -21.35
C THR A 206 13.23 33.39 -20.34
N PHE A 207 12.98 32.25 -19.71
CA PHE A 207 13.94 31.64 -18.81
C PHE A 207 14.26 30.19 -19.19
N LYS A 208 15.43 29.72 -18.80
CA LYS A 208 15.84 28.33 -19.00
C LYS A 208 15.29 27.45 -17.88
N PHE A 209 14.61 26.38 -18.27
CA PHE A 209 14.08 25.38 -17.35
C PHE A 209 14.70 24.02 -17.64
N VAL A 210 15.27 23.38 -16.63
CA VAL A 210 15.82 22.03 -16.75
C VAL A 210 14.77 21.03 -16.24
N THR A 211 14.32 20.15 -17.12
CA THR A 211 13.32 19.11 -16.82
C THR A 211 13.91 17.97 -15.99
N ILE A 212 13.06 17.06 -15.51
CA ILE A 212 13.49 15.85 -14.79
C ILE A 212 14.41 14.95 -15.63
N SER A 213 14.27 14.97 -16.95
CA SER A 213 15.13 14.24 -17.89
C SER A 213 16.51 14.89 -18.09
N GLY A 214 16.75 16.05 -17.50
CA GLY A 214 17.97 16.84 -17.71
C GLY A 214 17.97 17.73 -18.95
N LYS A 215 16.88 17.73 -19.72
CA LYS A 215 16.74 18.57 -20.91
C LYS A 215 16.53 20.03 -20.52
N SER A 216 17.28 20.94 -21.16
CA SER A 216 17.11 22.39 -20.97
C SER A 216 16.15 22.95 -22.02
N LEU A 217 15.11 23.64 -21.57
CA LEU A 217 14.08 24.26 -22.39
C LEU A 217 14.02 25.76 -22.14
N ASP A 218 13.80 26.54 -23.19
CA ASP A 218 13.48 27.95 -23.08
C ASP A 218 11.98 28.13 -22.90
N VAL A 219 11.56 28.64 -21.76
CA VAL A 219 10.17 28.81 -21.37
C VAL A 219 9.80 30.28 -21.49
N LEU A 220 8.85 30.58 -22.39
CA LEU A 220 8.35 31.93 -22.63
C LEU A 220 7.24 32.29 -21.63
N VAL A 221 7.42 33.39 -20.93
CA VAL A 221 6.39 34.08 -20.15
C VAL A 221 5.86 35.24 -20.97
N ARG A 222 4.60 35.22 -21.29
CA ARG A 222 3.98 36.29 -22.09
C ARG A 222 3.85 37.56 -21.26
N PRO A 223 3.87 38.75 -21.91
CA PRO A 223 3.53 39.99 -21.22
C PRO A 223 2.17 39.90 -20.51
N GLN A 224 2.01 40.63 -19.44
CA GLN A 224 0.77 40.67 -18.62
C GLN A 224 0.34 39.29 -18.07
N THR A 225 1.31 38.40 -17.82
CA THR A 225 1.05 37.14 -17.13
C THR A 225 0.70 37.41 -15.67
N GLY A 226 -0.43 36.88 -15.20
CA GLY A 226 -0.87 37.05 -13.81
C GLY A 226 0.07 36.40 -12.80
N PRO A 227 0.13 36.92 -11.56
CA PRO A 227 0.91 36.32 -10.48
C PRO A 227 0.38 34.92 -10.15
N ASN A 228 1.27 34.01 -9.76
CA ASN A 228 0.98 32.59 -9.46
C ASN A 228 0.38 31.81 -10.64
N SER A 229 0.51 32.31 -11.87
CA SER A 229 0.12 31.57 -13.06
C SER A 229 0.94 30.28 -13.18
N THR A 230 0.32 29.27 -13.77
CA THR A 230 0.97 27.98 -14.02
C THR A 230 1.23 27.81 -15.50
N LEU A 231 2.49 27.60 -15.88
CA LEU A 231 2.89 27.24 -17.23
C LEU A 231 2.93 25.72 -17.35
N ARG A 232 2.39 25.20 -18.44
CA ARG A 232 2.36 23.77 -18.72
C ARG A 232 3.29 23.42 -19.88
N ILE A 233 4.21 22.49 -19.64
CA ILE A 233 5.06 21.91 -20.67
C ILE A 233 4.59 20.49 -20.91
N VAL A 234 4.00 20.26 -22.07
CA VAL A 234 3.40 18.97 -22.41
C VAL A 234 4.47 17.91 -22.61
N GLY A 235 4.27 16.73 -21.99
CA GLY A 235 5.13 15.58 -22.19
C GLY A 235 6.46 15.62 -21.44
N GLU A 236 6.67 16.54 -20.51
CA GLU A 236 7.92 16.65 -19.71
C GLU A 236 7.71 16.18 -18.24
N GLY A 237 6.66 15.40 -17.96
CA GLY A 237 6.41 14.72 -16.69
C GLY A 237 6.94 13.30 -16.68
N LEU A 238 6.41 12.46 -15.77
CA LEU A 238 6.80 11.06 -15.61
C LEU A 238 6.25 10.18 -16.74
N PRO A 239 6.93 9.07 -17.09
CA PRO A 239 6.46 8.11 -18.08
C PRO A 239 5.09 7.52 -17.72
N LYS A 240 4.22 7.35 -18.71
CA LYS A 240 2.95 6.61 -18.66
C LYS A 240 3.06 5.36 -19.52
N GLN A 241 2.02 4.53 -19.54
CA GLN A 241 1.93 3.40 -20.48
C GLN A 241 2.01 3.87 -21.93
N GLN A 242 1.41 5.04 -22.24
CA GLN A 242 1.54 5.71 -23.51
C GLN A 242 1.92 7.18 -23.28
N GLY A 243 3.14 7.55 -23.69
CA GLY A 243 3.65 8.91 -23.56
C GLY A 243 4.12 9.28 -22.15
N TYR A 244 4.00 10.56 -21.81
CA TYR A 244 4.48 11.14 -20.56
C TYR A 244 3.39 12.02 -19.95
N GLY A 245 3.50 12.29 -18.65
CA GLY A 245 2.78 13.38 -17.98
C GLY A 245 3.32 14.75 -18.39
N ASP A 246 2.85 15.76 -17.74
CA ASP A 246 3.24 17.13 -18.05
C ASP A 246 4.07 17.74 -16.90
N GLN A 247 4.88 18.75 -17.24
CA GLN A 247 5.52 19.60 -16.27
C GLN A 247 4.69 20.86 -16.07
N MET A 248 4.29 21.12 -14.82
CA MET A 248 3.59 22.30 -14.38
C MET A 248 4.59 23.21 -13.66
N ILE A 249 4.77 24.46 -14.12
CA ILE A 249 5.65 25.45 -13.50
C ILE A 249 4.80 26.56 -12.92
N VAL A 250 4.78 26.66 -11.59
CA VAL A 250 4.07 27.72 -10.88
C VAL A 250 5.00 28.93 -10.77
N LEU A 251 4.62 30.05 -11.36
CA LEU A 251 5.38 31.28 -11.30
C LEU A 251 5.18 31.95 -9.95
N LYS A 252 6.26 32.14 -9.18
CA LYS A 252 6.27 32.82 -7.89
C LYS A 252 6.78 34.24 -8.05
N PRO A 253 5.90 35.24 -7.97
CA PRO A 253 6.31 36.63 -8.15
C PRO A 253 7.24 37.09 -7.02
N GLN A 254 8.37 37.66 -7.39
CA GLN A 254 9.34 38.26 -6.49
C GLN A 254 9.43 39.78 -6.78
N MET A 255 9.37 40.58 -5.74
CA MET A 255 9.63 42.00 -5.86
C MET A 255 11.13 42.22 -6.00
N PRO A 256 11.60 43.02 -6.98
CA PRO A 256 12.99 43.35 -7.09
C PRO A 256 13.40 44.25 -5.90
N ASP A 257 14.61 44.04 -5.38
CA ASP A 257 15.15 44.82 -4.24
C ASP A 257 15.28 46.30 -4.57
N ILE A 258 15.59 46.60 -5.82
CA ILE A 258 15.75 47.97 -6.33
C ILE A 258 14.89 48.15 -7.58
N ILE A 259 14.03 49.13 -7.57
CA ILE A 259 13.25 49.57 -8.72
C ILE A 259 13.78 50.92 -9.20
N ASP A 260 14.13 51.00 -10.50
CA ASP A 260 14.53 52.27 -11.13
C ASP A 260 13.42 53.31 -10.94
N THR A 261 13.82 54.53 -10.51
CA THR A 261 12.89 55.66 -10.27
C THR A 261 12.04 55.97 -11.49
N ARG A 262 12.58 55.78 -12.70
CA ARG A 262 11.86 56.02 -13.96
C ARG A 262 10.66 55.06 -14.10
N ILE A 263 10.77 53.83 -13.62
CA ILE A 263 9.67 52.85 -13.59
C ILE A 263 8.59 53.31 -12.61
N ILE A 264 9.01 53.73 -11.42
CA ILE A 264 8.11 54.28 -10.39
C ILE A 264 7.32 55.48 -10.94
N ASP A 265 8.02 56.41 -11.57
CA ASP A 265 7.40 57.61 -12.13
C ASP A 265 6.46 57.30 -13.28
N ALA A 266 6.80 56.33 -14.16
CA ALA A 266 5.93 55.88 -15.21
C ALA A 266 4.65 55.21 -14.70
N ILE A 267 4.75 54.40 -13.64
CA ILE A 267 3.58 53.79 -13.00
C ILE A 267 2.68 54.84 -12.35
N LYS A 268 3.26 55.83 -11.68
CA LYS A 268 2.50 56.93 -11.07
C LYS A 268 1.79 57.80 -12.11
N ALA A 269 2.39 57.99 -13.30
CA ALA A 269 1.81 58.74 -14.39
C ALA A 269 0.71 58.02 -15.14
N SER A 270 0.63 56.65 -15.01
CA SER A 270 -0.39 55.86 -15.67
C SER A 270 -1.63 55.57 -14.80
N ASN A 271 -1.62 55.97 -13.53
CA ASN A 271 -2.74 55.96 -12.61
C ASN A 271 -3.41 57.31 -12.52
#